data_577c8077e90bd4ee031ecde298d6c4f1
#
_entry.id   577c8077e90bd4ee031ecde298d6c4f1
#
_cell.length_a   1.000
_cell.length_b   1.000
_cell.length_c   1.000
_cell.angle_alpha   90.00
_cell.angle_beta   90.00
_cell.angle_gamma   90.00
#
_symmetry.space_group_name_H-M   'P 1'
#
loop_
_entity.id
_entity.type
_entity.pdbx_description
1 polymer ?
#
loop_
_entity_poly.entity_id
_entity_poly.type
_entity_poly.pdbx_seq_one_letter_code
_entity_poly.pdbx_strand_id
1 'polypeptide(L)'
;VASVLAFAAVRNNDKVGLILFTDEVEQYIPPRKGRSHVLRVVREILFFDAKRRGTDVVKALEYANQVLKRRAVVFLLSDFLVPLRATPGTTAATGTGSSGMTPLRRTLEITARRHDLVGVVVSDPREAELPDVGRVLLEDAETGEQLEIDTHDAVTRLRFAEAAESRRAGVLSTLRGAGIDTLELSTAAPYLSALLRFFQRRAARLG
;
A
#
# COMPACT_ATOMS: atom_id res chain seq x y z
N VAL A 1 1.21 -0.51 12.50
CA VAL A 1 1.02 0.89 12.03
C VAL A 1 -0.46 1.25 12.02
N ALA A 2 -1.31 0.57 11.26
CA ALA A 2 -2.74 0.89 11.17
C ALA A 2 -3.41 0.99 12.54
N SER A 3 -3.13 0.06 13.46
CA SER A 3 -3.66 0.08 14.83
C SER A 3 -3.22 1.33 15.62
N VAL A 4 -1.97 1.78 15.46
CA VAL A 4 -1.46 2.99 16.10
C VAL A 4 -2.14 4.24 15.58
N LEU A 5 -2.35 4.34 14.26
CA LEU A 5 -3.11 5.41 13.62
C LEU A 5 -4.55 5.44 14.14
N ALA A 6 -5.20 4.28 14.28
CA ALA A 6 -6.54 4.17 14.81
C ALA A 6 -6.64 4.62 16.28
N PHE A 7 -5.67 4.26 17.12
CA PHE A 7 -5.64 4.73 18.51
C PHE A 7 -5.33 6.22 18.63
N ALA A 8 -4.46 6.78 17.78
CA ALA A 8 -4.20 8.22 17.75
C ALA A 8 -5.47 9.03 17.44
N ALA A 9 -6.28 8.56 16.51
CA ALA A 9 -7.56 9.17 16.16
C ALA A 9 -8.56 9.18 17.35
N VAL A 10 -8.55 8.15 18.21
CA VAL A 10 -9.39 8.14 19.43
C VAL A 10 -9.05 9.30 20.35
N ARG A 11 -7.75 9.56 20.54
CA ARG A 11 -7.30 10.67 21.42
C ARG A 11 -7.79 12.02 20.94
N ASN A 12 -7.95 12.18 19.62
CA ASN A 12 -8.46 13.40 18.98
C ASN A 12 -9.99 13.41 18.83
N ASN A 13 -10.69 12.38 19.35
CA ASN A 13 -12.13 12.21 19.18
C ASN A 13 -12.56 12.14 17.70
N ASP A 14 -11.71 11.62 16.82
CA ASP A 14 -11.98 11.43 15.41
C ASP A 14 -12.76 10.14 15.13
N LYS A 15 -13.38 10.08 13.94
CA LYS A 15 -14.02 8.86 13.46
C LYS A 15 -12.99 8.00 12.73
N VAL A 16 -12.97 6.71 13.02
CA VAL A 16 -12.11 5.71 12.38
C VAL A 16 -12.97 4.72 11.62
N GLY A 17 -12.62 4.45 10.37
CA GLY A 17 -13.17 3.39 9.54
C GLY A 17 -12.03 2.51 9.01
N LEU A 18 -12.39 1.36 8.43
CA LEU A 18 -11.45 0.40 7.86
C LEU A 18 -12.00 -0.16 6.56
N ILE A 19 -11.14 -0.29 5.57
CA ILE A 19 -11.37 -1.06 4.36
C ILE A 19 -10.25 -2.09 4.26
N LEU A 20 -10.59 -3.37 4.26
CA LEU A 20 -9.66 -4.46 4.00
C LEU A 20 -9.95 -4.99 2.60
N PHE A 21 -8.89 -5.17 1.81
CA PHE A 21 -9.01 -5.53 0.41
C PHE A 21 -7.89 -6.47 -0.02
N THR A 22 -8.20 -7.24 -1.03
CA THR A 22 -7.32 -8.06 -1.84
C THR A 22 -7.46 -7.63 -3.31
N ASP A 23 -7.74 -8.53 -4.24
CA ASP A 23 -8.22 -8.19 -5.60
C ASP A 23 -9.65 -7.63 -5.61
N GLU A 24 -10.33 -7.67 -4.45
CA GLU A 24 -11.62 -7.04 -4.17
C GLU A 24 -11.66 -6.48 -2.76
N VAL A 25 -12.68 -5.66 -2.46
CA VAL A 25 -12.94 -5.21 -1.10
C VAL A 25 -13.62 -6.34 -0.33
N GLU A 26 -12.94 -6.88 0.67
CA GLU A 26 -13.45 -7.99 1.48
C GLU A 26 -14.21 -7.53 2.72
N GLN A 27 -13.83 -6.37 3.28
CA GLN A 27 -14.49 -5.87 4.48
C GLN A 27 -14.49 -4.34 4.53
N TYR A 28 -15.62 -3.79 4.96
CA TYR A 28 -15.79 -2.38 5.24
C TYR A 28 -16.38 -2.14 6.62
N ILE A 29 -15.68 -1.37 7.44
CA ILE A 29 -16.16 -0.87 8.72
C ILE A 29 -16.35 0.64 8.60
N PRO A 30 -17.59 1.13 8.66
CA PRO A 30 -17.87 2.55 8.48
C PRO A 30 -17.28 3.40 9.60
N PRO A 31 -16.87 4.65 9.31
CA PRO A 31 -16.25 5.55 10.28
C PRO A 31 -17.16 5.86 11.47
N ARG A 32 -16.74 5.49 12.68
CA ARG A 32 -17.41 5.79 13.94
C ARG A 32 -16.41 6.27 14.99
N LYS A 33 -16.91 6.96 16.02
CA LYS A 33 -16.13 7.39 17.19
C LYS A 33 -16.15 6.33 18.28
N GLY A 34 -15.20 6.47 19.19
CA GLY A 34 -15.20 5.78 20.47
C GLY A 34 -14.23 4.60 20.55
N ARG A 35 -13.75 4.37 21.77
CA ARG A 35 -12.72 3.37 22.06
C ARG A 35 -13.14 1.95 21.69
N SER A 36 -14.37 1.56 22.00
CA SER A 36 -14.88 0.21 21.67
C SER A 36 -14.92 -0.04 20.17
N HIS A 37 -15.27 0.99 19.37
CA HIS A 37 -15.27 0.88 17.93
C HIS A 37 -13.85 0.70 17.38
N VAL A 38 -12.87 1.47 17.89
CA VAL A 38 -11.47 1.33 17.46
C VAL A 38 -10.88 0.00 17.89
N LEU A 39 -11.22 -0.51 19.06
CA LEU A 39 -10.79 -1.87 19.46
C LEU A 39 -11.34 -2.94 18.50
N ARG A 40 -12.59 -2.77 18.00
CA ARG A 40 -13.13 -3.64 16.95
C ARG A 40 -12.31 -3.52 15.67
N VAL A 41 -12.01 -2.28 15.21
CA VAL A 41 -11.18 -2.06 14.02
C VAL A 41 -9.82 -2.74 14.15
N VAL A 42 -9.16 -2.58 15.30
CA VAL A 42 -7.85 -3.21 15.58
C VAL A 42 -7.96 -4.74 15.55
N ARG A 43 -9.01 -5.29 16.15
CA ARG A 43 -9.24 -6.74 16.13
C ARG A 43 -9.40 -7.25 14.69
N GLU A 44 -10.18 -6.57 13.87
CA GLU A 44 -10.35 -6.97 12.46
C GLU A 44 -9.02 -6.91 11.69
N ILE A 45 -8.16 -5.90 11.94
CA ILE A 45 -6.83 -5.83 11.31
C ILE A 45 -5.93 -7.00 11.74
N LEU A 46 -6.00 -7.43 13.00
CA LEU A 46 -5.11 -8.46 13.56
C LEU A 46 -5.55 -9.89 13.21
N PHE A 47 -6.84 -10.11 13.03
CA PHE A 47 -7.43 -11.42 12.82
C PHE A 47 -8.10 -11.56 11.46
N PHE A 48 -7.82 -10.63 10.54
CA PHE A 48 -8.32 -10.73 9.18
C PHE A 48 -7.69 -11.93 8.47
N ASP A 49 -8.55 -12.80 7.97
CA ASP A 49 -8.18 -13.93 7.12
C ASP A 49 -8.67 -13.62 5.71
N ALA A 50 -7.74 -13.34 4.80
CA ALA A 50 -8.05 -12.99 3.42
C ALA A 50 -8.63 -14.21 2.69
N LYS A 51 -9.79 -14.05 2.09
CA LYS A 51 -10.48 -15.12 1.34
C LYS A 51 -9.96 -15.25 -0.09
N ARG A 52 -9.36 -14.20 -0.60
CA ARG A 52 -8.86 -14.11 -1.97
C ARG A 52 -7.37 -13.77 -1.97
N ARG A 53 -6.74 -14.02 -3.10
CA ARG A 53 -5.33 -13.67 -3.37
C ARG A 53 -5.27 -12.48 -4.32
N GLY A 54 -4.11 -11.85 -4.40
CA GLY A 54 -3.89 -10.69 -5.24
C GLY A 54 -4.22 -9.36 -4.57
N THR A 55 -3.90 -8.26 -5.23
CA THR A 55 -4.02 -6.90 -4.69
C THR A 55 -4.52 -5.95 -5.77
N ASP A 56 -5.72 -5.35 -5.59
CA ASP A 56 -6.25 -4.32 -6.49
C ASP A 56 -6.48 -3.00 -5.74
N VAL A 57 -5.44 -2.17 -5.74
CA VAL A 57 -5.47 -0.83 -5.13
C VAL A 57 -6.48 0.09 -5.81
N VAL A 58 -6.70 -0.08 -7.13
CA VAL A 58 -7.65 0.76 -7.88
C VAL A 58 -9.06 0.54 -7.38
N LYS A 59 -9.51 -0.73 -7.31
CA LYS A 59 -10.84 -1.07 -6.77
C LYS A 59 -11.02 -0.61 -5.33
N ALA A 60 -10.00 -0.77 -4.48
CA ALA A 60 -10.06 -0.33 -3.09
C ALA A 60 -10.27 1.19 -2.97
N LEU A 61 -9.56 1.99 -3.77
CA LEU A 61 -9.70 3.45 -3.80
C LEU A 61 -11.03 3.89 -4.42
N GLU A 62 -11.50 3.24 -5.48
CA GLU A 62 -12.81 3.50 -6.06
C GLU A 62 -13.92 3.24 -5.06
N TYR A 63 -13.86 2.12 -4.34
CA TYR A 63 -14.79 1.83 -3.26
C TYR A 63 -14.73 2.87 -2.14
N ALA A 64 -13.52 3.26 -1.69
CA ALA A 64 -13.35 4.32 -0.72
C ALA A 64 -14.03 5.63 -1.18
N ASN A 65 -13.84 6.01 -2.45
CA ASN A 65 -14.49 7.17 -3.04
C ASN A 65 -16.02 7.07 -3.10
N GLN A 66 -16.59 5.86 -3.17
CA GLN A 66 -18.04 5.63 -3.16
C GLN A 66 -18.62 5.76 -1.76
N VAL A 67 -17.96 5.19 -0.75
CA VAL A 67 -18.50 5.09 0.62
C VAL A 67 -18.19 6.31 1.47
N LEU A 68 -17.08 7.02 1.22
CA LEU A 68 -16.69 8.22 1.95
C LEU A 68 -17.37 9.47 1.34
N LYS A 69 -18.46 9.91 1.98
CA LYS A 69 -19.24 11.06 1.50
C LYS A 69 -18.66 12.43 1.90
N ARG A 70 -17.74 12.46 2.87
CA ARG A 70 -17.10 13.69 3.36
C ARG A 70 -15.59 13.55 3.22
N ARG A 71 -14.90 14.68 3.13
CA ARG A 71 -13.44 14.71 3.11
C ARG A 71 -12.90 14.03 4.38
N ALA A 72 -11.96 13.11 4.21
CA ALA A 72 -11.33 12.33 5.25
C ALA A 72 -9.82 12.26 5.02
N VAL A 73 -9.07 11.98 6.07
CA VAL A 73 -7.68 11.50 5.93
C VAL A 73 -7.75 10.01 5.63
N VAL A 74 -7.19 9.60 4.51
CA VAL A 74 -7.16 8.20 4.05
C VAL A 74 -5.72 7.72 4.05
N PHE A 75 -5.41 6.69 4.84
CA PHE A 75 -4.13 6.01 4.82
C PHE A 75 -4.25 4.75 3.96
N LEU A 76 -3.59 4.75 2.82
CA LEU A 76 -3.46 3.57 1.96
C LEU A 76 -2.18 2.82 2.35
N LEU A 77 -2.34 1.68 3.03
CA LEU A 77 -1.22 0.82 3.45
C LEU A 77 -1.09 -0.34 2.46
N SER A 78 0.05 -0.42 1.79
CA SER A 78 0.35 -1.51 0.85
C SER A 78 1.88 -1.64 0.71
N ASP A 79 2.34 -2.80 0.27
CA ASP A 79 3.69 -3.02 -0.24
C ASP A 79 3.84 -2.50 -1.68
N PHE A 80 2.72 -2.27 -2.37
CA PHE A 80 2.69 -1.85 -3.78
C PHE A 80 3.47 -2.79 -4.71
N LEU A 81 3.52 -4.09 -4.41
CA LEU A 81 4.16 -5.08 -5.27
C LEU A 81 3.38 -5.35 -6.57
N VAL A 82 2.21 -4.74 -6.72
CA VAL A 82 1.41 -4.81 -7.94
C VAL A 82 2.13 -4.18 -9.14
N PRO A 83 1.99 -4.72 -10.35
CA PRO A 83 2.57 -4.13 -11.55
C PRO A 83 2.05 -2.71 -11.77
N LEU A 84 2.93 -1.71 -11.69
CA LEU A 84 2.59 -0.30 -11.97
C LEU A 84 2.37 -0.01 -13.46
N ARG A 85 2.78 -0.95 -14.32
CA ARG A 85 2.59 -0.91 -15.77
C ARG A 85 1.78 -2.12 -16.19
N ALA A 86 0.81 -1.91 -17.09
CA ALA A 86 0.18 -3.01 -17.79
C ALA A 86 1.29 -3.80 -18.53
N THR A 87 1.56 -5.03 -18.10
CA THR A 87 2.39 -5.96 -18.86
C THR A 87 1.65 -6.27 -20.16
N PRO A 88 2.31 -6.22 -21.34
CA PRO A 88 1.68 -6.64 -22.57
C PRO A 88 1.25 -8.11 -22.44
N GLY A 89 -0.05 -8.37 -22.40
CA GLY A 89 -0.60 -9.73 -22.28
C GLY A 89 -1.54 -9.98 -21.10
N THR A 90 -1.57 -9.14 -20.09
CA THR A 90 -2.56 -9.25 -19.02
C THR A 90 -3.81 -8.46 -19.43
N THR A 91 -4.96 -9.13 -19.49
CA THR A 91 -6.27 -8.56 -19.86
C THR A 91 -6.85 -7.63 -18.77
N ALA A 92 -6.02 -6.78 -18.17
CA ALA A 92 -6.44 -5.72 -17.28
C ALA A 92 -6.74 -4.46 -18.11
N ALA A 93 -8.00 -4.34 -18.52
CA ALA A 93 -8.69 -3.16 -19.03
C ALA A 93 -8.06 -2.49 -20.26
N THR A 94 -8.52 -2.90 -21.44
CA THR A 94 -8.60 -2.10 -22.67
C THR A 94 -9.37 -0.81 -22.42
N GLY A 95 -8.70 0.18 -21.82
CA GLY A 95 -9.12 1.56 -21.80
C GLY A 95 -8.17 2.37 -22.66
N THR A 96 -8.37 2.36 -24.00
CA THR A 96 -7.73 3.28 -24.95
C THR A 96 -8.19 4.70 -24.69
N GLY A 97 -7.63 5.32 -23.65
CA GLY A 97 -7.73 6.76 -23.43
C GLY A 97 -6.38 7.39 -23.78
N SER A 98 -6.36 8.34 -24.67
CA SER A 98 -5.24 9.05 -25.28
C SER A 98 -4.45 9.96 -24.31
N SER A 99 -4.15 9.50 -23.13
CA SER A 99 -3.27 10.16 -22.17
C SER A 99 -2.50 9.06 -21.45
N GLY A 100 -1.17 9.05 -21.49
CA GLY A 100 -0.29 8.01 -20.94
C GLY A 100 -0.37 7.81 -19.41
N MET A 101 -1.57 7.99 -18.84
CA MET A 101 -1.88 7.88 -17.43
C MET A 101 -2.43 6.49 -17.12
N THR A 102 -1.74 5.76 -16.24
CA THR A 102 -2.21 4.44 -15.79
C THR A 102 -3.52 4.57 -14.99
N PRO A 103 -4.39 3.54 -14.99
CA PRO A 103 -5.60 3.54 -14.16
C PRO A 103 -5.33 3.84 -12.68
N LEU A 104 -4.26 3.27 -12.13
CA LEU A 104 -3.83 3.53 -10.75
C LEU A 104 -3.55 5.03 -10.51
N ARG A 105 -2.74 5.66 -11.36
CA ARG A 105 -2.42 7.07 -11.21
C ARG A 105 -3.67 7.96 -11.26
N ARG A 106 -4.57 7.67 -12.20
CA ARG A 106 -5.84 8.41 -12.32
C ARG A 106 -6.68 8.30 -11.04
N THR A 107 -6.84 7.08 -10.52
CA THR A 107 -7.64 6.85 -9.31
C THR A 107 -6.99 7.48 -8.08
N LEU A 108 -5.65 7.41 -7.96
CA LEU A 108 -4.90 8.12 -6.91
C LEU A 108 -5.14 9.63 -6.95
N GLU A 109 -5.05 10.27 -8.12
CA GLU A 109 -5.30 11.70 -8.29
C GLU A 109 -6.75 12.09 -7.95
N ILE A 110 -7.74 11.28 -8.36
CA ILE A 110 -9.15 11.50 -8.01
C ILE A 110 -9.33 11.43 -6.50
N THR A 111 -8.76 10.41 -5.85
CA THR A 111 -8.87 10.22 -4.40
C THR A 111 -8.18 11.35 -3.64
N ALA A 112 -6.97 11.77 -4.06
CA ALA A 112 -6.23 12.86 -3.43
C ALA A 112 -6.95 14.22 -3.52
N ARG A 113 -7.72 14.46 -4.60
CA ARG A 113 -8.56 15.68 -4.70
C ARG A 113 -9.76 15.65 -3.76
N ARG A 114 -10.34 14.47 -3.51
CA ARG A 114 -11.55 14.32 -2.68
C ARG A 114 -11.22 14.19 -1.19
N HIS A 115 -10.09 13.57 -0.88
CA HIS A 115 -9.65 13.22 0.46
C HIS A 115 -8.21 13.69 0.68
N ASP A 116 -7.76 13.64 1.89
CA ASP A 116 -6.36 13.81 2.24
C ASP A 116 -5.71 12.41 2.23
N LEU A 117 -5.17 12.02 1.06
CA LEU A 117 -4.61 10.68 0.86
C LEU A 117 -3.14 10.64 1.26
N VAL A 118 -2.80 9.64 2.07
CA VAL A 118 -1.43 9.33 2.49
C VAL A 118 -1.10 7.92 2.03
N GLY A 119 -0.06 7.78 1.20
CA GLY A 119 0.49 6.48 0.83
C GLY A 119 1.45 5.97 1.90
N VAL A 120 1.17 4.82 2.49
CA VAL A 120 2.07 4.15 3.42
C VAL A 120 2.66 2.94 2.70
N VAL A 121 3.90 3.09 2.25
CA VAL A 121 4.65 2.04 1.56
C VAL A 121 5.36 1.20 2.61
N VAL A 122 4.98 -0.07 2.70
CA VAL A 122 5.61 -1.03 3.62
C VAL A 122 6.51 -1.94 2.80
N SER A 123 7.78 -2.06 3.19
CA SER A 123 8.75 -2.92 2.50
C SER A 123 9.43 -3.89 3.48
N ASP A 124 9.72 -5.08 2.99
CA ASP A 124 10.60 -6.03 3.67
C ASP A 124 11.98 -6.03 3.00
N PRO A 125 13.09 -6.02 3.75
CA PRO A 125 14.43 -6.12 3.15
C PRO A 125 14.61 -7.36 2.27
N ARG A 126 13.91 -8.46 2.56
CA ARG A 126 13.96 -9.69 1.76
C ARG A 126 13.32 -9.55 0.39
N GLU A 127 12.48 -8.54 0.18
CA GLU A 127 11.91 -8.18 -1.13
C GLU A 127 12.91 -7.39 -1.99
N ALA A 128 13.94 -6.82 -1.36
CA ALA A 128 14.97 -6.02 -2.01
C ALA A 128 16.29 -6.78 -2.21
N GLU A 129 16.62 -7.72 -1.32
CA GLU A 129 17.92 -8.39 -1.32
C GLU A 129 17.75 -9.91 -1.18
N LEU A 130 18.38 -10.65 -2.09
CA LEU A 130 18.50 -12.10 -1.98
C LEU A 130 19.76 -12.46 -1.16
N PRO A 131 19.65 -13.22 -0.05
CA PRO A 131 20.79 -13.70 0.67
C PRO A 131 21.55 -14.74 -0.16
N ASP A 132 22.88 -14.82 0.03
CA ASP A 132 23.74 -15.83 -0.59
C ASP A 132 23.62 -17.17 0.18
N VAL A 133 22.63 -17.99 -0.20
CA VAL A 133 22.29 -19.26 0.48
C VAL A 133 22.17 -20.44 -0.47
N GLY A 134 22.60 -20.27 -1.72
CA GLY A 134 22.53 -21.29 -2.75
C GLY A 134 21.23 -21.27 -3.53
N ARG A 135 20.76 -22.44 -3.96
CA ARG A 135 19.52 -22.55 -4.70
C ARG A 135 18.33 -22.41 -3.78
N VAL A 136 17.44 -21.49 -4.11
CA VAL A 136 16.18 -21.26 -3.39
C VAL A 136 15.00 -21.39 -4.36
N LEU A 137 13.93 -21.94 -3.85
CA LEU A 137 12.66 -21.98 -4.56
C LEU A 137 11.83 -20.80 -4.05
N LEU A 138 11.63 -19.82 -4.90
CA LEU A 138 10.73 -18.71 -4.63
C LEU A 138 9.33 -19.07 -5.13
N GLU A 139 8.33 -18.82 -4.30
CA GLU A 139 6.93 -18.97 -4.68
C GLU A 139 6.28 -17.58 -4.71
N ASP A 140 5.65 -17.26 -5.83
CA ASP A 140 4.82 -16.08 -5.93
C ASP A 140 3.55 -16.27 -5.09
N ALA A 141 3.37 -15.43 -4.09
CA ALA A 141 2.26 -15.55 -3.13
C ALA A 141 0.88 -15.33 -3.76
N GLU A 142 0.81 -14.62 -4.90
CA GLU A 142 -0.44 -14.34 -5.61
C GLU A 142 -0.79 -15.44 -6.62
N THR A 143 0.19 -15.90 -7.40
CA THR A 143 -0.03 -16.89 -8.48
C THR A 143 0.25 -18.31 -8.05
N GLY A 144 1.08 -18.52 -7.03
CA GLY A 144 1.61 -19.83 -6.63
C GLY A 144 2.67 -20.38 -7.58
N GLU A 145 3.12 -19.59 -8.56
CA GLU A 145 4.21 -19.98 -9.45
C GLU A 145 5.50 -20.11 -8.68
N GLN A 146 6.25 -21.18 -8.97
CA GLN A 146 7.53 -21.45 -8.32
C GLN A 146 8.66 -21.19 -9.30
N LEU A 147 9.67 -20.45 -8.83
CA LEU A 147 10.87 -20.12 -9.58
C LEU A 147 12.11 -20.56 -8.78
N GLU A 148 12.90 -21.46 -9.36
CA GLU A 148 14.20 -21.81 -8.78
C GLU A 148 15.25 -20.77 -9.16
N ILE A 149 15.90 -20.19 -8.16
CA ILE A 149 16.95 -19.17 -8.33
C ILE A 149 18.22 -19.63 -7.63
N ASP A 150 19.36 -19.52 -8.34
CA ASP A 150 20.67 -19.69 -7.74
C ASP A 150 21.16 -18.36 -7.14
N THR A 151 21.13 -18.28 -5.83
CA THR A 151 21.55 -17.09 -5.10
C THR A 151 23.07 -17.01 -4.87
N HIS A 152 23.88 -18.04 -5.24
CA HIS A 152 25.33 -17.92 -5.29
C HIS A 152 25.79 -17.02 -6.45
N ASP A 153 24.99 -16.93 -7.52
CA ASP A 153 25.30 -16.04 -8.64
C ASP A 153 25.11 -14.57 -8.25
N ALA A 154 26.23 -13.85 -8.14
CA ALA A 154 26.23 -12.44 -7.79
C ALA A 154 25.46 -11.56 -8.82
N VAL A 155 25.44 -11.97 -10.10
CA VAL A 155 24.70 -11.23 -11.15
C VAL A 155 23.21 -11.37 -10.93
N THR A 156 22.75 -12.54 -10.54
CA THR A 156 21.33 -12.79 -10.21
C THR A 156 20.89 -11.96 -9.00
N ARG A 157 21.71 -11.93 -7.94
CA ARG A 157 21.43 -11.09 -6.76
C ARG A 157 21.36 -9.60 -7.11
N LEU A 158 22.32 -9.12 -7.93
CA LEU A 158 22.36 -7.72 -8.36
C LEU A 158 21.12 -7.35 -9.17
N ARG A 159 20.75 -8.16 -10.17
CA ARG A 159 19.55 -7.93 -10.98
C ARG A 159 18.27 -7.90 -10.16
N PHE A 160 18.17 -8.76 -9.16
CA PHE A 160 17.03 -8.78 -8.24
C PHE A 160 16.94 -7.46 -7.45
N ALA A 161 18.05 -7.00 -6.88
CA ALA A 161 18.12 -5.75 -6.14
C ALA A 161 17.81 -4.52 -7.03
N GLU A 162 18.35 -4.47 -8.24
CA GLU A 162 18.06 -3.40 -9.21
C GLU A 162 16.58 -3.37 -9.60
N ALA A 163 15.98 -4.54 -9.83
CA ALA A 163 14.56 -4.65 -10.14
C ALA A 163 13.67 -4.19 -8.97
N ALA A 164 14.04 -4.55 -7.73
CA ALA A 164 13.34 -4.12 -6.53
C ALA A 164 13.42 -2.61 -6.33
N GLU A 165 14.60 -2.00 -6.47
CA GLU A 165 14.77 -0.55 -6.35
C GLU A 165 14.03 0.20 -7.49
N SER A 166 14.06 -0.31 -8.71
CA SER A 166 13.30 0.26 -9.83
C SER A 166 11.79 0.25 -9.57
N ARG A 167 11.25 -0.85 -9.01
CA ARG A 167 9.83 -0.92 -8.60
C ARG A 167 9.52 0.11 -7.52
N ARG A 168 10.34 0.15 -6.46
CA ARG A 168 10.18 1.11 -5.36
C ARG A 168 10.21 2.56 -5.85
N ALA A 169 11.20 2.91 -6.67
CA ALA A 169 11.30 4.24 -7.26
C ALA A 169 10.08 4.60 -8.12
N GLY A 170 9.56 3.64 -8.88
CA GLY A 170 8.33 3.78 -9.68
C GLY A 170 7.09 4.06 -8.83
N VAL A 171 6.92 3.33 -7.71
CA VAL A 171 5.83 3.56 -6.74
C VAL A 171 5.90 4.98 -6.18
N LEU A 172 7.06 5.36 -5.64
CA LEU A 172 7.27 6.67 -5.03
C LEU A 172 7.09 7.81 -6.05
N SER A 173 7.53 7.62 -7.29
CA SER A 173 7.32 8.57 -8.38
C SER A 173 5.83 8.73 -8.71
N THR A 174 5.09 7.62 -8.76
CA THR A 174 3.64 7.63 -9.03
C THR A 174 2.87 8.36 -7.94
N LEU A 175 3.14 8.06 -6.67
CA LEU A 175 2.50 8.72 -5.52
C LEU A 175 2.83 10.21 -5.47
N ARG A 176 4.10 10.59 -5.63
CA ARG A 176 4.53 12.00 -5.69
C ARG A 176 3.92 12.74 -6.86
N GLY A 177 3.87 12.10 -8.05
CA GLY A 177 3.26 12.67 -9.24
C GLY A 177 1.75 12.90 -9.10
N ALA A 178 1.08 12.15 -8.23
CA ALA A 178 -0.31 12.36 -7.85
C ALA A 178 -0.51 13.36 -6.69
N GLY A 179 0.57 13.98 -6.19
CA GLY A 179 0.53 14.93 -5.07
C GLY A 179 0.25 14.30 -3.71
N ILE A 180 0.56 13.01 -3.54
CA ILE A 180 0.25 12.23 -2.34
C ILE A 180 1.46 12.24 -1.39
N ASP A 181 1.21 12.59 -0.14
CA ASP A 181 2.21 12.44 0.92
C ASP A 181 2.53 10.96 1.15
N THR A 182 3.81 10.64 1.22
CA THR A 182 4.26 9.25 1.32
C THR A 182 5.03 9.02 2.62
N LEU A 183 4.66 7.95 3.32
CA LEU A 183 5.36 7.40 4.47
C LEU A 183 5.94 6.04 4.09
N GLU A 184 7.26 5.94 4.10
CA GLU A 184 7.97 4.69 3.85
C GLU A 184 8.31 4.03 5.18
N LEU A 185 8.00 2.73 5.28
CA LEU A 185 8.23 1.90 6.46
C LEU A 185 8.91 0.60 6.05
N SER A 186 9.87 0.14 6.86
CA SER A 186 10.49 -1.17 6.70
C SER A 186 10.11 -2.06 7.87
N THR A 187 9.89 -3.36 7.58
CA THR A 187 9.65 -4.37 8.62
C THR A 187 10.86 -4.58 9.53
N ALA A 188 12.07 -4.28 9.05
CA ALA A 188 13.32 -4.39 9.81
C ALA A 188 13.63 -3.18 10.69
N ALA A 189 12.85 -2.10 10.64
CA ALA A 189 13.11 -0.87 11.38
C ALA A 189 11.95 -0.46 12.30
N PRO A 190 12.23 0.21 13.43
CA PRO A 190 11.18 0.75 14.28
C PRO A 190 10.34 1.79 13.54
N TYR A 191 9.07 1.48 13.28
CA TYR A 191 8.16 2.34 12.53
C TYR A 191 7.76 3.63 13.26
N LEU A 192 7.83 3.66 14.58
CA LEU A 192 7.32 4.78 15.40
C LEU A 192 8.07 6.07 15.11
N SER A 193 9.40 6.03 14.98
CA SER A 193 10.22 7.20 14.67
C SER A 193 9.93 7.76 13.27
N ALA A 194 9.70 6.90 12.29
CA ALA A 194 9.32 7.30 10.94
C ALA A 194 7.94 7.97 10.93
N LEU A 195 6.97 7.41 11.66
CA LEU A 195 5.63 7.92 11.82
C LEU A 195 5.64 9.32 12.48
N LEU A 196 6.37 9.49 13.58
CA LEU A 196 6.48 10.77 14.27
C LEU A 196 7.11 11.85 13.37
N ARG A 197 8.22 11.55 12.70
CA ARG A 197 8.84 12.48 11.75
C ARG A 197 7.91 12.85 10.60
N PHE A 198 7.13 11.92 10.11
CA PHE A 198 6.15 12.17 9.05
C PHE A 198 5.09 13.19 9.51
N PHE A 199 4.48 12.98 10.66
CA PHE A 199 3.47 13.91 11.18
C PHE A 199 4.04 15.27 11.57
N GLN A 200 5.25 15.34 12.12
CA GLN A 200 5.92 16.61 12.41
C GLN A 200 6.16 17.44 11.14
N ARG A 201 6.64 16.80 10.06
CA ARG A 201 6.81 17.48 8.77
C ARG A 201 5.49 17.96 8.17
N ARG A 202 4.42 17.14 8.32
CA ARG A 202 3.09 17.55 7.86
C ARG A 202 2.54 18.73 8.66
N ALA A 203 2.64 18.70 9.97
CA ALA A 203 2.22 19.80 10.83
C ALA A 203 2.91 21.11 10.45
N ALA A 204 4.23 21.08 10.20
CA ALA A 204 5.00 22.25 9.80
C ALA A 204 4.61 22.82 8.40
N ARG A 205 3.94 22.05 7.54
CA ARG A 205 3.46 22.52 6.23
C ARG A 205 2.04 23.09 6.26
N LEU A 206 1.29 22.77 7.29
CA LEU A 206 -0.13 23.16 7.43
C LEU A 206 -0.32 24.36 8.37
N GLY A 207 0.71 24.73 9.13
CA GLY A 207 0.77 25.93 9.99
C GLY A 207 1.53 27.06 9.34
#